data_94f8cd4350675d38935ed9f628acf5f4
#
_entry.id   94f8cd4350675d38935ed9f628acf5f4
#
_cell.length_a   1.000
_cell.length_b   1.000
_cell.length_c   1.000
_cell.angle_alpha   90.00
_cell.angle_beta   90.00
_cell.angle_gamma   90.00
#
_symmetry.space_group_name_H-M   'P 1'
#
loop_
_entity.id
_entity.type
_entity.pdbx_description
1 polymer ?
#
loop_
_entity_poly.entity_id
_entity_poly.type
_entity_poly.pdbx_seq_one_letter_code
_entity_poly.pdbx_strand_id
1 'polypeptide(L)'
;MTTQKSKVETLHEEITNLYSVGIQALYEIEGVGHKALQILKSFTMANRKELIEKLPSWSNKDLEFLAFIVHDDFSETYDDKYLLGYIFTLANDSLAANLLDQWLIFFFEENTVESIALLDLMLNRLEGLQSNSYIDATTYQYWIEYLTNLKTKQQGL
;
A
#
# COMPACT_ATOMS: atom_id res chain seq x y z
N MET A 1 14.23 -26.44 19.61
CA MET A 1 14.25 -26.21 18.17
C MET A 1 13.75 -24.80 17.90
N THR A 2 14.64 -23.93 17.46
CA THR A 2 14.26 -22.54 17.14
C THR A 2 13.68 -22.51 15.73
N THR A 3 12.42 -22.11 15.63
CA THR A 3 11.80 -21.91 14.34
C THR A 3 12.39 -20.63 13.72
N GLN A 4 12.93 -20.73 12.53
CA GLN A 4 13.46 -19.58 11.83
C GLN A 4 12.32 -18.64 11.46
N LYS A 5 12.49 -17.35 11.72
CA LYS A 5 11.52 -16.33 11.34
C LYS A 5 11.42 -16.23 9.83
N SER A 6 10.19 -16.08 9.32
CA SER A 6 9.99 -15.80 7.90
C SER A 6 10.48 -14.39 7.59
N LYS A 7 10.70 -14.10 6.31
CA LYS A 7 11.07 -12.74 5.89
C LYS A 7 9.97 -11.74 6.18
N VAL A 8 8.71 -12.16 6.13
CA VAL A 8 7.58 -11.30 6.48
C VAL A 8 7.61 -10.95 7.96
N GLU A 9 7.88 -11.92 8.84
CA GLU A 9 8.02 -11.65 10.27
C GLU A 9 9.20 -10.72 10.54
N THR A 10 10.32 -10.90 9.84
CA THR A 10 11.49 -10.04 9.96
C THR A 10 11.16 -8.61 9.50
N LEU A 11 10.43 -8.46 8.40
CA LEU A 11 9.98 -7.16 7.93
C LEU A 11 9.07 -6.49 8.96
N HIS A 12 8.10 -7.22 9.49
CA HIS A 12 7.17 -6.69 10.49
C HIS A 12 7.89 -6.22 11.75
N GLU A 13 8.85 -7.01 12.21
CA GLU A 13 9.68 -6.65 13.38
C GLU A 13 10.48 -5.38 13.11
N GLU A 14 11.07 -5.25 11.93
CA GLU A 14 11.83 -4.05 11.56
C GLU A 14 10.93 -2.81 11.50
N ILE A 15 9.72 -2.96 10.98
CA ILE A 15 8.72 -1.88 10.96
C ILE A 15 8.37 -1.48 12.40
N THR A 16 8.14 -2.44 13.29
CA THR A 16 7.86 -2.17 14.70
C THR A 16 9.02 -1.40 15.35
N ASN A 17 10.26 -1.74 15.01
CA ASN A 17 11.43 -1.03 15.52
C ASN A 17 11.47 0.43 15.07
N LEU A 18 10.89 0.76 13.92
CA LEU A 18 10.81 2.13 13.43
C LEU A 18 9.84 3.00 14.23
N TYR A 19 8.96 2.41 15.03
CA TYR A 19 8.03 3.16 15.88
C TYR A 19 8.73 4.13 16.82
N SER A 20 9.91 3.74 17.35
CA SER A 20 10.68 4.59 18.25
C SER A 20 11.25 5.82 17.55
N VAL A 21 11.45 5.76 16.25
CA VAL A 21 11.94 6.88 15.44
C VAL A 21 10.79 7.78 15.00
N GLY A 22 9.62 7.20 14.73
CA GLY A 22 8.41 7.90 14.31
C GLY A 22 8.32 8.11 12.81
N ILE A 23 7.10 8.32 12.35
CA ILE A 23 6.83 8.50 10.90
C ILE A 23 7.48 9.76 10.35
N GLN A 24 7.59 10.81 11.16
CA GLN A 24 8.22 12.06 10.75
C GLN A 24 9.69 11.84 10.34
N ALA A 25 10.41 11.01 11.07
CA ALA A 25 11.80 10.71 10.76
C ALA A 25 11.95 9.98 9.42
N LEU A 26 10.96 9.18 9.01
CA LEU A 26 10.97 8.55 7.70
C LEU A 26 10.91 9.58 6.58
N TYR A 27 10.21 10.70 6.80
CA TYR A 27 10.11 11.77 5.81
C TYR A 27 11.35 12.66 5.78
N GLU A 28 11.99 12.90 6.93
CA GLU A 28 13.02 13.92 7.08
C GLU A 28 14.45 13.39 7.07
N ILE A 29 14.65 12.14 7.49
CA ILE A 29 15.98 11.57 7.65
C ILE A 29 16.23 10.53 6.57
N GLU A 30 17.15 10.82 5.65
CA GLU A 30 17.54 9.89 4.61
C GLU A 30 18.11 8.62 5.21
N GLY A 31 17.69 7.48 4.67
CA GLY A 31 18.17 6.17 5.09
C GLY A 31 17.41 5.51 6.24
N VAL A 32 16.54 6.27 6.94
CA VAL A 32 15.66 5.66 7.94
C VAL A 32 14.65 4.79 7.17
N GLY A 33 14.51 3.54 7.58
CA GLY A 33 13.66 2.58 6.86
C GLY A 33 14.38 1.80 5.76
N HIS A 34 15.63 2.14 5.46
CA HIS A 34 16.40 1.48 4.41
C HIS A 34 16.52 -0.04 4.64
N LYS A 35 16.70 -0.46 5.88
CA LYS A 35 16.78 -1.88 6.23
C LYS A 35 15.48 -2.61 5.92
N ALA A 36 14.34 -2.01 6.26
CA ALA A 36 13.04 -2.59 5.95
C ALA A 36 12.82 -2.67 4.43
N LEU A 37 13.22 -1.65 3.70
CA LEU A 37 13.13 -1.65 2.23
C LEU A 37 13.99 -2.76 1.63
N GLN A 38 15.20 -2.97 2.13
CA GLN A 38 16.07 -4.04 1.64
C GLN A 38 15.47 -5.42 1.91
N ILE A 39 14.84 -5.62 3.06
CA ILE A 39 14.15 -6.86 3.37
C ILE A 39 13.03 -7.10 2.36
N LEU A 40 12.23 -6.08 2.10
CA LEU A 40 11.12 -6.16 1.14
C LEU A 40 11.64 -6.48 -0.27
N LYS A 41 12.71 -5.84 -0.70
CA LYS A 41 13.33 -6.10 -2.01
C LYS A 41 13.87 -7.52 -2.15
N SER A 42 14.20 -8.17 -1.04
CA SER A 42 14.70 -9.54 -1.04
C SER A 42 13.60 -10.60 -1.12
N PHE A 43 12.33 -10.18 -1.08
CA PHE A 43 11.19 -11.11 -1.06
C PHE A 43 11.12 -11.94 -2.35
N THR A 44 10.88 -13.24 -2.16
CA THR A 44 10.45 -14.13 -3.25
C THR A 44 8.95 -13.96 -3.48
N MET A 45 8.41 -14.59 -4.53
CA MET A 45 6.97 -14.61 -4.75
C MET A 45 6.23 -15.24 -3.57
N ALA A 46 6.79 -16.28 -2.96
CA ALA A 46 6.19 -16.92 -1.79
C ALA A 46 6.15 -15.96 -0.60
N ASN A 47 7.19 -15.14 -0.40
CA ASN A 47 7.21 -14.12 0.65
C ASN A 47 6.15 -13.05 0.40
N ARG A 48 6.00 -12.60 -0.84
CA ARG A 48 4.98 -11.59 -1.19
C ARG A 48 3.57 -12.11 -0.94
N LYS A 49 3.32 -13.37 -1.29
CA LYS A 49 2.05 -14.02 -1.00
C LYS A 49 1.78 -14.10 0.49
N GLU A 50 2.78 -14.49 1.28
CA GLU A 50 2.65 -14.54 2.73
C GLU A 50 2.35 -13.15 3.30
N LEU A 51 2.99 -12.11 2.80
CA LEU A 51 2.73 -10.73 3.23
C LEU A 51 1.27 -10.36 3.00
N ILE A 52 0.76 -10.60 1.80
CA ILE A 52 -0.63 -10.29 1.45
C ILE A 52 -1.61 -11.02 2.40
N GLU A 53 -1.32 -12.27 2.71
CA GLU A 53 -2.16 -13.06 3.61
C GLU A 53 -2.14 -12.53 5.05
N LYS A 54 -1.03 -11.97 5.50
CA LYS A 54 -0.87 -11.47 6.87
C LYS A 54 -1.29 -10.02 7.07
N LEU A 55 -1.27 -9.20 6.02
CA LEU A 55 -1.58 -7.77 6.13
C LEU A 55 -2.91 -7.44 6.81
N PRO A 56 -4.01 -8.20 6.62
CA PRO A 56 -5.25 -7.89 7.32
C PRO A 56 -5.14 -7.93 8.85
N SER A 57 -4.13 -8.60 9.39
CA SER A 57 -3.89 -8.66 10.83
C SER A 57 -2.99 -7.54 11.35
N TRP A 58 -2.36 -6.77 10.46
CA TRP A 58 -1.45 -5.69 10.84
C TRP A 58 -2.24 -4.48 11.33
N SER A 59 -1.63 -3.72 12.28
CA SER A 59 -2.25 -2.48 12.78
C SER A 59 -2.22 -1.41 11.71
N ASN A 60 -3.07 -0.40 11.86
CA ASN A 60 -3.06 0.75 10.94
C ASN A 60 -1.71 1.46 10.93
N LYS A 61 -1.04 1.53 12.08
CA LYS A 61 0.29 2.12 12.18
C LYS A 61 1.33 1.32 11.38
N ASP A 62 1.26 0.00 11.45
CA ASP A 62 2.12 -0.87 10.64
C ASP A 62 1.89 -0.63 9.15
N LEU A 63 0.62 -0.50 8.75
CA LEU A 63 0.25 -0.26 7.35
C LEU A 63 0.78 1.09 6.87
N GLU A 64 0.72 2.12 7.71
CA GLU A 64 1.26 3.45 7.38
C GLU A 64 2.76 3.40 7.12
N PHE A 65 3.50 2.76 8.02
CA PHE A 65 4.95 2.61 7.85
C PHE A 65 5.30 1.80 6.61
N LEU A 66 4.58 0.70 6.37
CA LEU A 66 4.81 -0.11 5.18
C LEU A 66 4.51 0.67 3.91
N ALA A 67 3.41 1.41 3.88
CA ALA A 67 3.05 2.23 2.71
C ALA A 67 4.15 3.25 2.39
N PHE A 68 4.72 3.89 3.41
CA PHE A 68 5.82 4.82 3.22
C PHE A 68 7.05 4.12 2.62
N ILE A 69 7.40 2.95 3.14
CA ILE A 69 8.55 2.18 2.66
C ILE A 69 8.34 1.75 1.20
N VAL A 70 7.14 1.29 0.86
CA VAL A 70 6.80 0.90 -0.51
C VAL A 70 6.87 2.12 -1.45
N HIS A 71 6.34 3.24 -1.02
CA HIS A 71 6.38 4.48 -1.81
C HIS A 71 7.81 4.95 -2.07
N ASP A 72 8.71 4.76 -1.10
CA ASP A 72 10.11 5.16 -1.23
C ASP A 72 10.90 4.22 -2.17
N ASP A 73 10.31 3.10 -2.57
CA ASP A 73 10.91 2.20 -3.55
C ASP A 73 10.55 2.67 -4.97
N PHE A 74 11.45 3.39 -5.59
CA PHE A 74 11.26 3.95 -6.92
C PHE A 74 11.35 2.92 -8.06
N SER A 75 11.39 1.63 -7.74
CA SER A 75 11.44 0.59 -8.77
C SER A 75 10.15 0.52 -9.60
N GLU A 76 9.05 1.05 -9.08
CA GLU A 76 7.75 1.12 -9.77
C GLU A 76 7.28 -0.23 -10.32
N THR A 77 7.58 -1.32 -9.61
CA THR A 77 7.18 -2.64 -10.05
C THR A 77 5.67 -2.85 -9.86
N TYR A 78 5.12 -3.77 -10.62
CA TYR A 78 3.73 -4.19 -10.45
C TYR A 78 3.44 -4.59 -9.00
N ASP A 79 4.36 -5.34 -8.39
CA ASP A 79 4.18 -5.83 -7.02
C ASP A 79 4.05 -4.69 -6.02
N ASP A 80 4.82 -3.61 -6.20
CA ASP A 80 4.75 -2.45 -5.33
C ASP A 80 3.44 -1.69 -5.50
N LYS A 81 2.98 -1.56 -6.73
CA LYS A 81 1.70 -0.91 -7.04
C LYS A 81 0.54 -1.69 -6.48
N TYR A 82 0.55 -3.01 -6.64
CA TYR A 82 -0.44 -3.90 -6.07
C TYR A 82 -0.46 -3.80 -4.55
N LEU A 83 0.71 -3.85 -3.94
CA LEU A 83 0.85 -3.79 -2.49
C LEU A 83 0.29 -2.49 -1.93
N LEU A 84 0.62 -1.36 -2.55
CA LEU A 84 0.12 -0.06 -2.11
C LEU A 84 -1.41 0.04 -2.23
N GLY A 85 -1.97 -0.44 -3.33
CA GLY A 85 -3.41 -0.50 -3.51
C GLY A 85 -4.09 -1.41 -2.49
N TYR A 86 -3.46 -2.52 -2.15
CA TYR A 86 -3.98 -3.44 -1.14
C TYR A 86 -3.97 -2.80 0.25
N ILE A 87 -2.89 -2.10 0.60
CA ILE A 87 -2.81 -1.35 1.86
C ILE A 87 -3.95 -0.31 1.92
N PHE A 88 -4.21 0.38 0.82
CA PHE A 88 -5.31 1.34 0.74
C PHE A 88 -6.66 0.71 1.13
N THR A 89 -6.92 -0.52 0.71
CA THR A 89 -8.17 -1.20 1.03
C THR A 89 -8.28 -1.62 2.49
N LEU A 90 -7.15 -1.80 3.17
CA LEU A 90 -7.10 -2.25 4.58
C LEU A 90 -6.99 -1.10 5.58
N ALA A 91 -6.44 0.04 5.16
CA ALA A 91 -6.17 1.18 6.03
C ALA A 91 -7.46 1.78 6.57
N ASN A 92 -7.36 2.46 7.74
CA ASN A 92 -8.51 3.23 8.22
C ASN A 92 -8.79 4.41 7.28
N ASP A 93 -9.94 5.07 7.46
CA ASP A 93 -10.38 6.12 6.54
C ASP A 93 -9.37 7.26 6.42
N SER A 94 -8.79 7.68 7.53
CA SER A 94 -7.81 8.78 7.53
C SER A 94 -6.57 8.45 6.71
N LEU A 95 -6.00 7.26 6.93
CA LEU A 95 -4.82 6.83 6.20
C LEU A 95 -5.16 6.58 4.72
N ALA A 96 -6.29 5.95 4.44
CA ALA A 96 -6.72 5.70 3.07
C ALA A 96 -6.87 7.01 2.28
N ALA A 97 -7.47 8.04 2.88
CA ALA A 97 -7.59 9.34 2.24
C ALA A 97 -6.23 9.97 1.95
N ASN A 98 -5.28 9.85 2.88
CA ASN A 98 -3.92 10.35 2.69
C ASN A 98 -3.20 9.62 1.55
N LEU A 99 -3.41 8.31 1.42
CA LEU A 99 -2.80 7.54 0.35
C LEU A 99 -3.28 8.01 -1.03
N LEU A 100 -4.55 8.37 -1.15
CA LEU A 100 -5.08 8.92 -2.40
C LEU A 100 -4.40 10.23 -2.78
N ASP A 101 -4.22 11.14 -1.80
CA ASP A 101 -3.65 12.45 -2.07
C ASP A 101 -2.16 12.41 -2.38
N GLN A 102 -1.41 11.53 -1.71
CA GLN A 102 0.04 11.64 -1.71
C GLN A 102 0.74 10.54 -2.50
N TRP A 103 0.21 9.32 -2.53
CA TRP A 103 1.00 8.18 -3.00
C TRP A 103 0.39 7.39 -4.15
N LEU A 104 -0.92 7.18 -4.17
CA LEU A 104 -1.55 6.34 -5.19
C LEU A 104 -1.46 6.94 -6.59
N ILE A 105 -1.51 8.27 -6.71
CA ILE A 105 -1.41 8.96 -8.00
C ILE A 105 -0.16 8.52 -8.76
N PHE A 106 0.98 8.50 -8.08
CA PHE A 106 2.26 8.18 -8.72
C PHE A 106 2.34 6.72 -9.17
N PHE A 107 1.67 5.83 -8.48
CA PHE A 107 1.76 4.39 -8.73
C PHE A 107 0.79 3.90 -9.80
N PHE A 108 -0.30 4.61 -10.04
CA PHE A 108 -1.33 4.17 -10.97
C PHE A 108 -1.34 4.90 -12.31
N GLU A 109 -0.56 5.96 -12.49
CA GLU A 109 -0.53 6.73 -13.73
C GLU A 109 -0.18 5.89 -14.97
N GLU A 110 0.60 4.84 -14.82
CA GLU A 110 1.07 4.02 -15.93
C GLU A 110 0.21 2.77 -16.22
N ASN A 111 -0.94 2.65 -15.59
CA ASN A 111 -1.92 1.59 -15.86
C ASN A 111 -1.39 0.16 -15.71
N THR A 112 -0.69 -0.12 -14.62
CA THR A 112 -0.06 -1.41 -14.42
C THR A 112 -0.75 -2.33 -13.42
N VAL A 113 -1.87 -1.89 -12.85
CA VAL A 113 -2.64 -2.74 -11.93
C VAL A 113 -3.41 -3.77 -12.74
N GLU A 114 -3.13 -5.04 -12.50
CA GLU A 114 -3.69 -6.14 -13.28
C GLU A 114 -4.84 -6.86 -12.60
N SER A 115 -5.03 -6.67 -11.29
CA SER A 115 -6.04 -7.43 -10.55
C SER A 115 -7.38 -6.71 -10.54
N ILE A 116 -8.34 -7.25 -11.27
CA ILE A 116 -9.71 -6.74 -11.28
C ILE A 116 -10.33 -6.82 -9.87
N ALA A 117 -10.03 -7.87 -9.12
CA ALA A 117 -10.52 -8.02 -7.75
C ALA A 117 -10.03 -6.88 -6.86
N LEU A 118 -8.75 -6.50 -6.98
CA LEU A 118 -8.21 -5.37 -6.22
C LEU A 118 -8.90 -4.07 -6.62
N LEU A 119 -9.10 -3.83 -7.90
CA LEU A 119 -9.79 -2.63 -8.38
C LEU A 119 -11.21 -2.53 -7.81
N ASP A 120 -11.93 -3.65 -7.75
CA ASP A 120 -13.27 -3.68 -7.16
C ASP A 120 -13.23 -3.30 -5.67
N LEU A 121 -12.26 -3.82 -4.92
CA LEU A 121 -12.08 -3.47 -3.51
C LEU A 121 -11.77 -1.99 -3.34
N MET A 122 -10.92 -1.45 -4.21
CA MET A 122 -10.56 -0.02 -4.17
C MET A 122 -11.77 0.87 -4.49
N LEU A 123 -12.59 0.50 -5.47
CA LEU A 123 -13.80 1.23 -5.81
C LEU A 123 -14.78 1.26 -4.62
N ASN A 124 -14.97 0.12 -3.97
CA ASN A 124 -15.81 0.04 -2.77
C ASN A 124 -15.27 0.93 -1.65
N ARG A 125 -13.95 0.95 -1.49
CA ARG A 125 -13.31 1.78 -0.47
C ARG A 125 -13.53 3.27 -0.71
N LEU A 126 -13.48 3.70 -1.98
CA LEU A 126 -13.74 5.09 -2.34
C LEU A 126 -15.15 5.52 -1.95
N GLU A 127 -16.15 4.67 -2.16
CA GLU A 127 -17.52 4.95 -1.77
C GLU A 127 -17.62 5.20 -0.26
N GLY A 128 -16.96 4.38 0.54
CA GLY A 128 -16.93 4.54 1.99
C GLY A 128 -16.27 5.84 2.42
N LEU A 129 -15.16 6.20 1.79
CA LEU A 129 -14.45 7.44 2.11
C LEU A 129 -15.29 8.67 1.80
N GLN A 130 -16.00 8.68 0.68
CA GLN A 130 -16.89 9.78 0.34
C GLN A 130 -18.09 9.86 1.30
N SER A 131 -18.72 8.72 1.57
CA SER A 131 -19.89 8.65 2.48
C SER A 131 -19.54 9.15 3.88
N ASN A 132 -18.32 8.91 4.33
CA ASN A 132 -17.84 9.35 5.66
C ASN A 132 -17.15 10.72 5.62
N SER A 133 -17.22 11.42 4.50
CA SER A 133 -16.69 12.79 4.32
C SER A 133 -15.17 12.91 4.46
N TYR A 134 -14.43 11.85 4.19
CA TYR A 134 -12.96 11.89 4.19
C TYR A 134 -12.37 12.41 2.87
N ILE A 135 -13.14 12.35 1.79
CA ILE A 135 -12.77 12.93 0.50
C ILE A 135 -13.95 13.73 -0.05
N ASP A 136 -13.67 14.75 -0.86
CA ASP A 136 -14.70 15.55 -1.47
C ASP A 136 -15.23 14.91 -2.78
N ALA A 137 -16.30 15.49 -3.33
CA ALA A 137 -16.93 14.98 -4.53
C ALA A 137 -15.99 15.01 -5.75
N THR A 138 -15.12 16.00 -5.85
CA THR A 138 -14.19 16.13 -6.96
C THR A 138 -13.14 15.04 -6.93
N THR A 139 -12.55 14.80 -5.75
CA THR A 139 -11.57 13.73 -5.55
C THR A 139 -12.21 12.37 -5.82
N TYR A 140 -13.42 12.16 -5.28
CA TYR A 140 -14.17 10.93 -5.50
C TYR A 140 -14.40 10.67 -6.98
N GLN A 141 -14.90 11.68 -7.71
CA GLN A 141 -15.19 11.55 -9.14
C GLN A 141 -13.95 11.23 -9.95
N TYR A 142 -12.84 11.90 -9.65
CA TYR A 142 -11.56 11.65 -10.32
C TYR A 142 -11.14 10.18 -10.18
N TRP A 143 -11.14 9.67 -8.96
CA TRP A 143 -10.67 8.31 -8.71
C TRP A 143 -11.63 7.25 -9.22
N ILE A 144 -12.94 7.48 -9.13
CA ILE A 144 -13.94 6.55 -9.69
C ILE A 144 -13.74 6.42 -11.20
N GLU A 145 -13.58 7.52 -11.90
CA GLU A 145 -13.35 7.48 -13.36
C GLU A 145 -12.05 6.79 -13.70
N TYR A 146 -10.98 7.14 -13.01
CA TYR A 146 -9.66 6.58 -13.25
C TYR A 146 -9.65 5.05 -13.04
N LEU A 147 -10.13 4.58 -11.90
CA LEU A 147 -10.12 3.15 -11.59
C LEU A 147 -11.11 2.37 -12.45
N THR A 148 -12.25 2.95 -12.78
CA THR A 148 -13.23 2.32 -13.66
C THR A 148 -12.65 2.14 -15.07
N ASN A 149 -11.99 3.16 -15.59
CA ASN A 149 -11.32 3.09 -16.89
C ASN A 149 -10.22 2.05 -16.89
N LEU A 150 -9.44 1.98 -15.82
CA LEU A 150 -8.38 0.99 -15.67
C LEU A 150 -8.95 -0.43 -15.65
N LYS A 151 -10.03 -0.63 -14.92
CA LYS A 151 -10.73 -1.93 -14.86
C LYS A 151 -11.27 -2.33 -16.23
N THR A 152 -11.93 -1.41 -16.93
CA THR A 152 -12.45 -1.65 -18.28
C THR A 152 -11.32 -2.07 -19.22
N LYS A 153 -10.20 -1.38 -19.17
CA LYS A 153 -9.03 -1.69 -19.97
C LYS A 153 -8.48 -3.09 -19.69
N GLN A 154 -8.42 -3.47 -18.43
CA GLN A 154 -7.95 -4.80 -18.04
C GLN A 154 -8.92 -5.91 -18.42
N GLN A 155 -10.20 -5.62 -18.54
CA GLN A 155 -11.19 -6.57 -19.01
C GLN A 155 -11.19 -6.74 -20.54
N GLY A 156 -10.35 -5.98 -21.24
CA GLY A 156 -10.24 -6.08 -22.70
C GLY A 156 -11.35 -5.38 -23.46
N LEU A 157 -12.05 -4.47 -22.78
CA LEU A 157 -13.18 -3.73 -23.37
C LEU A 157 -12.77 -2.37 -23.89
#